data_32643eec32f58720a4cedf1119ac430e
#
_entry.id   32643eec32f58720a4cedf1119ac430e
#
_cell.length_a   1.000
_cell.length_b   1.000
_cell.length_c   1.000
_cell.angle_alpha   90.00
_cell.angle_beta   90.00
_cell.angle_gamma   90.00
#
_symmetry.space_group_name_H-M   'P 1'
#
loop_
_entity.id
_entity.type
_entity.pdbx_description
1 polymer ?
#
loop_
_entity_poly.entity_id
_entity_poly.type
_entity_poly.pdbx_seq_one_letter_code
_entity_poly.pdbx_strand_id
1 'polypeptide(L)'
;TSRLGAARPRFKSWQAHHIQFRSPQGSYPQVEGICSTWSSMAAGRPSTANEQALVEWLAEQISHHSHLYYNEARPEISDAEFDTLWDELKTLSPDHPQLQKVGSDPSPGSIKVEHLFPMLSLDKSNTEDEVTHFVAETTAQGSRFVCQPKLDGSALSLEYRRGRLVRAATRGSGTRGEDVTANARRIPNVPESLAWDGDCHVRGEVVMPLATFRDSYSEVAPNPRNLAAGSLRQKHAEAGKGRAEDLMFLAYGAEFPDGVTRHPDSPEPPKFEFDSESITWLQEVGIEVAGNEVVGGDDTEATTTQIMSAVNRWTENRESADWEIDGIVIKLDRLSKRDLLGMTAHHPRWALAWKFPPEEAISVLIDVEWQTGRTGNVTPVSKVAPVTVSGVTVESTTLHNKGEVERLGIMLGDLVRVVRRG
;
A
#
# COMPACT_ATOMS: atom_id res chain seq x y z
N THR A 1 20.60 -26.63 38.24
CA THR A 1 20.28 -25.17 38.31
C THR A 1 20.63 -24.55 36.98
N SER A 2 19.73 -24.67 36.02
CA SER A 2 19.80 -24.04 34.73
C SER A 2 18.77 -22.90 34.70
N ARG A 3 19.26 -21.67 34.59
CA ARG A 3 18.41 -20.49 34.31
C ARG A 3 18.06 -20.49 32.84
N LEU A 4 16.83 -20.81 32.52
CA LEU A 4 16.21 -20.48 31.23
C LEU A 4 15.94 -18.97 31.21
N GLY A 5 16.69 -18.24 30.37
CA GLY A 5 16.41 -16.85 30.10
C GLY A 5 15.18 -16.77 29.17
N ALA A 6 14.09 -16.23 29.70
CA ALA A 6 12.92 -15.91 28.89
C ALA A 6 13.28 -14.84 27.88
N ALA A 7 13.22 -15.16 26.60
CA ALA A 7 13.31 -14.21 25.51
C ALA A 7 12.12 -13.24 25.61
N ARG A 8 12.39 -11.95 25.74
CA ARG A 8 11.33 -10.92 25.75
C ARG A 8 10.81 -10.77 24.29
N PRO A 9 9.50 -10.77 24.06
CA PRO A 9 8.95 -10.55 22.75
C PRO A 9 9.34 -9.17 22.20
N ARG A 10 9.81 -9.12 20.96
CA ARG A 10 10.08 -7.86 20.25
C ARG A 10 8.75 -7.29 19.77
N PHE A 11 8.52 -6.01 20.05
CA PHE A 11 7.29 -5.31 19.85
C PHE A 11 6.91 -5.20 18.36
N LYS A 12 5.62 -5.47 18.04
CA LYS A 12 4.93 -5.01 16.85
C LYS A 12 4.61 -3.52 17.03
N SER A 13 4.68 -2.73 15.94
CA SER A 13 4.39 -1.30 16.00
C SER A 13 2.87 -1.05 16.10
N TRP A 14 2.36 -0.87 17.29
CA TRP A 14 0.99 -0.47 17.57
C TRP A 14 0.95 0.96 18.10
N GLN A 15 -0.09 1.71 17.77
CA GLN A 15 -0.27 3.09 18.21
C GLN A 15 -1.58 3.26 18.95
N ALA A 16 -1.56 4.06 20.03
CA ALA A 16 -2.74 4.47 20.75
C ALA A 16 -3.12 5.92 20.42
N HIS A 17 -4.38 6.15 20.11
CA HIS A 17 -4.96 7.48 19.93
C HIS A 17 -5.98 7.75 21.02
N HIS A 18 -5.96 8.97 21.54
CA HIS A 18 -6.91 9.42 22.56
C HIS A 18 -8.29 9.66 21.94
N ILE A 19 -9.31 9.02 22.51
CA ILE A 19 -10.71 9.34 22.23
C ILE A 19 -11.25 10.06 23.45
N GLN A 20 -11.62 11.34 23.32
CA GLN A 20 -12.30 12.04 24.41
C GLN A 20 -13.67 11.39 24.64
N PHE A 21 -13.84 10.82 25.82
CA PHE A 21 -15.12 10.32 26.29
C PHE A 21 -15.66 11.09 27.49
N ARG A 22 -16.97 11.11 27.55
CA ARG A 22 -17.88 11.77 28.47
C ARG A 22 -17.46 11.74 29.94
N SER A 23 -17.55 12.88 30.60
CA SER A 23 -17.97 13.01 31.99
C SER A 23 -19.42 12.54 32.17
N PRO A 24 -19.81 11.93 33.28
CA PRO A 24 -21.18 11.41 33.52
C PRO A 24 -22.29 12.46 33.60
N GLN A 25 -22.01 13.72 33.34
CA GLN A 25 -23.00 14.80 33.38
C GLN A 25 -23.06 15.56 32.05
N GLY A 26 -24.11 15.29 31.37
CA GLY A 26 -24.72 15.79 30.18
C GLY A 26 -24.28 17.09 29.51
N SER A 27 -24.34 17.05 28.22
CA SER A 27 -24.35 18.03 27.14
C SER A 27 -23.12 17.98 26.22
N TYR A 28 -23.39 17.77 24.93
CA TYR A 28 -22.38 17.79 23.84
C TYR A 28 -22.06 19.22 23.47
N PRO A 29 -20.77 19.62 23.36
CA PRO A 29 -20.41 20.65 22.43
C PRO A 29 -20.12 19.98 21.08
N GLN A 30 -20.74 20.48 20.04
CA GLN A 30 -20.24 20.27 18.68
C GLN A 30 -18.84 20.84 18.60
N VAL A 31 -17.84 20.02 18.29
CA VAL A 31 -16.50 20.48 17.94
C VAL A 31 -16.22 19.96 16.55
N GLU A 32 -16.46 20.81 15.58
CA GLU A 32 -15.74 20.77 14.32
C GLU A 32 -14.25 21.02 14.66
N GLY A 33 -13.44 20.00 14.47
CA GLY A 33 -12.00 20.07 14.66
C GLY A 33 -11.35 18.89 13.98
N ILE A 34 -10.88 19.13 12.75
CA ILE A 34 -9.93 18.25 12.07
C ILE A 34 -8.72 18.07 13.01
N CYS A 35 -8.64 16.94 13.69
CA CYS A 35 -7.55 16.65 14.62
C CYS A 35 -6.31 16.27 13.81
N SER A 36 -5.39 17.21 13.68
CA SER A 36 -4.13 17.06 12.97
C SER A 36 -3.19 16.07 13.64
N THR A 37 -2.78 15.05 12.91
CA THR A 37 -1.82 13.98 13.27
C THR A 37 -0.35 14.43 13.15
N TRP A 38 0.03 15.58 13.68
CA TRP A 38 1.24 16.33 13.28
C TRP A 38 2.46 16.24 14.19
N SER A 39 2.49 15.40 15.22
CA SER A 39 3.50 15.57 16.28
C SER A 39 4.86 14.92 16.03
N SER A 40 4.97 13.82 15.29
CA SER A 40 6.28 13.28 14.88
C SER A 40 6.94 14.13 13.79
N MET A 41 6.14 14.86 13.04
CA MET A 41 6.54 15.74 11.96
C MET A 41 6.83 17.18 12.41
N ALA A 42 6.55 17.54 13.67
CA ALA A 42 6.65 18.92 14.14
C ALA A 42 8.11 19.38 14.39
N ALA A 43 9.08 18.49 14.47
CA ALA A 43 10.47 18.87 14.61
C ALA A 43 11.00 19.53 13.33
N GLY A 44 11.09 20.86 13.37
CA GLY A 44 11.56 21.66 12.23
C GLY A 44 10.47 22.11 11.25
N ARG A 45 9.20 21.82 11.51
CA ARG A 45 8.08 22.28 10.68
C ARG A 45 7.96 23.80 10.75
N PRO A 46 8.02 24.50 9.61
CA PRO A 46 7.79 25.94 9.54
C PRO A 46 6.37 26.31 9.95
N SER A 47 6.20 27.54 10.44
CA SER A 47 4.88 28.11 10.71
C SER A 47 4.07 28.26 9.42
N THR A 48 2.76 28.06 9.49
CA THR A 48 1.82 28.31 8.39
C THR A 48 1.85 29.76 7.88
N ALA A 49 2.40 30.68 8.66
CA ALA A 49 2.64 32.06 8.24
C ALA A 49 3.81 32.21 7.23
N ASN A 50 4.66 31.17 7.08
CA ASN A 50 5.72 31.10 6.06
C ASN A 50 5.40 29.96 5.09
N GLU A 51 4.47 30.18 4.19
CA GLU A 51 3.94 29.20 3.25
C GLU A 51 5.03 28.58 2.37
N GLN A 52 5.97 29.38 1.86
CA GLN A 52 7.06 28.91 1.02
C GLN A 52 7.95 27.89 1.77
N ALA A 53 8.35 28.21 2.99
CA ALA A 53 9.17 27.31 3.79
C ALA A 53 8.40 26.03 4.19
N LEU A 54 7.08 26.14 4.37
CA LEU A 54 6.22 25.00 4.66
C LEU A 54 6.09 24.08 3.45
N VAL A 55 5.93 24.61 2.24
CA VAL A 55 5.90 23.85 0.98
C VAL A 55 7.21 23.09 0.78
N GLU A 56 8.35 23.74 0.96
CA GLU A 56 9.66 23.08 0.83
C GLU A 56 9.84 21.95 1.87
N TRP A 57 9.49 22.22 3.12
CA TRP A 57 9.55 21.22 4.19
C TRP A 57 8.64 20.00 3.90
N LEU A 58 7.39 20.23 3.47
CA LEU A 58 6.47 19.15 3.10
C LEU A 58 7.04 18.30 1.98
N ALA A 59 7.60 18.92 0.96
CA ALA A 59 8.23 18.22 -0.16
C ALA A 59 9.43 17.37 0.28
N GLU A 60 10.25 17.87 1.21
CA GLU A 60 11.37 17.10 1.80
C GLU A 60 10.86 15.92 2.64
N GLN A 61 9.84 16.11 3.48
CA GLN A 61 9.24 15.02 4.27
C GLN A 61 8.66 13.93 3.37
N ILE A 62 7.89 14.30 2.35
CA ILE A 62 7.34 13.34 1.38
C ILE A 62 8.46 12.57 0.68
N SER A 63 9.53 13.24 0.27
CA SER A 63 10.68 12.58 -0.37
C SER A 63 11.39 11.61 0.58
N HIS A 64 11.64 12.02 1.82
CA HIS A 64 12.29 11.21 2.85
C HIS A 64 11.47 9.96 3.17
N HIS A 65 10.19 10.11 3.49
CA HIS A 65 9.33 8.98 3.85
C HIS A 65 9.05 8.05 2.66
N SER A 66 8.98 8.58 1.43
CA SER A 66 8.95 7.76 0.23
C SER A 66 10.20 6.89 0.11
N HIS A 67 11.39 7.44 0.36
CA HIS A 67 12.63 6.68 0.31
C HIS A 67 12.66 5.56 1.35
N LEU A 68 12.31 5.85 2.60
CA LEU A 68 12.26 4.84 3.68
C LEU A 68 11.27 3.73 3.36
N TYR A 69 10.12 4.07 2.84
CA TYR A 69 9.05 3.15 2.49
C TYR A 69 9.41 2.26 1.29
N TYR A 70 9.80 2.87 0.16
CA TYR A 70 10.03 2.14 -1.08
C TYR A 70 11.42 1.50 -1.17
N ASN A 71 12.45 2.08 -0.57
CA ASN A 71 13.83 1.62 -0.74
C ASN A 71 14.38 0.85 0.47
N GLU A 72 13.97 1.23 1.68
CA GLU A 72 14.50 0.61 2.89
C GLU A 72 13.53 -0.40 3.53
N ALA A 73 12.26 -0.45 3.06
CA ALA A 73 11.18 -1.23 3.67
C ALA A 73 11.05 -0.95 5.19
N ARG A 74 11.32 0.30 5.60
CA ARG A 74 11.36 0.76 7.00
C ARG A 74 10.58 2.06 7.14
N PRO A 75 9.26 2.05 6.98
CA PRO A 75 8.44 3.24 7.17
C PRO A 75 8.55 3.77 8.61
N GLU A 76 8.72 5.09 8.75
CA GLU A 76 8.73 5.79 10.04
C GLU A 76 7.38 6.44 10.34
N ILE A 77 6.54 6.63 9.32
CA ILE A 77 5.18 7.14 9.42
C ILE A 77 4.20 6.16 8.77
N SER A 78 2.94 6.28 9.14
CA SER A 78 1.86 5.48 8.53
C SER A 78 1.48 6.02 7.16
N ASP A 79 0.78 5.20 6.37
CA ASP A 79 0.19 5.61 5.10
C ASP A 79 -0.74 6.82 5.26
N ALA A 80 -1.53 6.88 6.34
CA ALA A 80 -2.43 7.99 6.62
C ALA A 80 -1.68 9.30 6.94
N GLU A 81 -0.56 9.23 7.65
CA GLU A 81 0.30 10.39 7.90
C GLU A 81 0.98 10.84 6.62
N PHE A 82 1.45 9.92 5.82
CA PHE A 82 2.01 10.22 4.51
C PHE A 82 0.97 10.88 3.61
N ASP A 83 -0.25 10.36 3.57
CA ASP A 83 -1.36 10.94 2.80
C ASP A 83 -1.68 12.36 3.28
N THR A 84 -1.62 12.62 4.59
CA THR A 84 -1.82 13.98 5.13
C THR A 84 -0.75 14.98 4.64
N LEU A 85 0.54 14.58 4.63
CA LEU A 85 1.61 15.44 4.07
C LEU A 85 1.37 15.72 2.58
N TRP A 86 0.96 14.69 1.86
CA TRP A 86 0.68 14.78 0.44
C TRP A 86 -0.47 15.72 0.13
N ASP A 87 -1.60 15.57 0.84
CA ASP A 87 -2.79 16.39 0.64
C ASP A 87 -2.56 17.86 1.04
N GLU A 88 -1.76 18.10 2.08
CA GLU A 88 -1.38 19.45 2.46
C GLU A 88 -0.48 20.11 1.42
N LEU A 89 0.53 19.41 0.92
CA LEU A 89 1.37 19.91 -0.17
C LEU A 89 0.54 20.18 -1.43
N LYS A 90 -0.39 19.29 -1.77
CA LYS A 90 -1.31 19.46 -2.90
C LYS A 90 -2.23 20.68 -2.73
N THR A 91 -2.66 20.95 -1.51
CA THR A 91 -3.50 22.13 -1.21
C THR A 91 -2.72 23.43 -1.33
N LEU A 92 -1.48 23.49 -0.81
CA LEU A 92 -0.64 24.69 -0.81
C LEU A 92 0.04 24.95 -2.16
N SER A 93 0.43 23.90 -2.87
CA SER A 93 1.16 23.98 -4.13
C SER A 93 0.77 22.82 -5.06
N PRO A 94 -0.38 22.87 -5.74
CA PRO A 94 -0.91 21.77 -6.57
C PRO A 94 0.05 21.30 -7.67
N ASP A 95 0.88 22.19 -8.20
CA ASP A 95 1.83 21.92 -9.29
C ASP A 95 3.25 21.58 -8.79
N HIS A 96 3.44 21.35 -7.48
CA HIS A 96 4.77 21.12 -6.92
C HIS A 96 5.42 19.87 -7.52
N PRO A 97 6.73 19.91 -7.95
CA PRO A 97 7.41 18.79 -8.60
C PRO A 97 7.45 17.50 -7.77
N GLN A 98 7.41 17.59 -6.42
CA GLN A 98 7.37 16.42 -5.54
C GLN A 98 6.07 15.63 -5.68
N LEU A 99 4.95 16.30 -5.94
CA LEU A 99 3.67 15.67 -6.26
C LEU A 99 3.69 14.96 -7.62
N GLN A 100 4.69 15.29 -8.47
CA GLN A 100 4.92 14.67 -9.77
C GLN A 100 5.70 13.34 -9.68
N LYS A 101 6.22 12.96 -8.51
CA LYS A 101 7.00 11.74 -8.32
C LYS A 101 6.12 10.62 -7.81
N VAL A 102 6.17 9.46 -8.47
CA VAL A 102 5.54 8.23 -8.01
C VAL A 102 6.60 7.37 -7.33
N GLY A 103 6.38 7.01 -6.05
CA GLY A 103 7.33 6.16 -5.32
C GLY A 103 8.66 6.85 -5.02
N SER A 104 9.76 6.11 -5.10
CA SER A 104 11.12 6.61 -4.87
C SER A 104 12.07 6.10 -5.94
N ASP A 105 13.10 6.91 -6.27
CA ASP A 105 14.17 6.46 -7.16
C ASP A 105 14.87 5.21 -6.61
N PRO A 106 15.33 4.30 -7.49
CA PRO A 106 16.08 3.10 -7.09
C PRO A 106 17.30 3.40 -6.24
N SER A 107 17.59 2.50 -5.29
CA SER A 107 18.69 2.65 -4.34
C SER A 107 20.06 2.82 -5.04
N PRO A 108 20.99 3.58 -4.46
CA PRO A 108 22.36 3.68 -4.98
C PRO A 108 23.00 2.28 -5.06
N GLY A 109 23.61 1.98 -6.23
CA GLY A 109 24.31 0.70 -6.45
C GLY A 109 23.42 -0.48 -6.87
N SER A 110 22.10 -0.28 -7.06
CA SER A 110 21.24 -1.24 -7.75
C SER A 110 21.33 -1.08 -9.28
N ILE A 111 21.06 -2.15 -10.03
CA ILE A 111 20.90 -2.10 -11.47
C ILE A 111 19.54 -1.46 -11.76
N LYS A 112 19.55 -0.33 -12.47
CA LYS A 112 18.34 0.44 -12.79
C LYS A 112 17.76 -0.03 -14.11
N VAL A 113 16.43 -0.14 -14.13
CA VAL A 113 15.64 -0.54 -15.30
C VAL A 113 14.63 0.56 -15.60
N GLU A 114 14.57 1.01 -16.84
CA GLU A 114 13.48 1.89 -17.32
C GLU A 114 12.27 1.03 -17.66
N HIS A 115 11.09 1.46 -17.20
CA HIS A 115 9.82 0.83 -17.53
C HIS A 115 9.34 1.28 -18.89
N LEU A 116 9.08 0.34 -19.80
CA LEU A 116 8.45 0.64 -21.09
C LEU A 116 7.02 1.20 -20.88
N PHE A 117 6.32 0.65 -19.91
CA PHE A 117 5.00 1.10 -19.48
C PHE A 117 5.09 1.62 -18.04
N PRO A 118 4.79 2.90 -17.75
CA PRO A 118 4.87 3.47 -16.43
C PRO A 118 4.02 2.72 -15.39
N MET A 119 4.56 2.51 -14.20
CA MET A 119 3.86 1.92 -13.05
C MET A 119 3.30 3.02 -12.15
N LEU A 120 2.14 3.53 -12.51
CA LEU A 120 1.49 4.68 -11.87
C LEU A 120 0.93 4.33 -10.49
N SER A 121 0.70 5.35 -9.68
CA SER A 121 -0.15 5.29 -8.48
C SER A 121 -1.62 5.29 -8.87
N LEU A 122 -2.50 5.11 -7.89
CA LEU A 122 -3.94 5.24 -8.06
C LEU A 122 -4.45 6.41 -7.23
N ASP A 123 -5.45 7.11 -7.72
CA ASP A 123 -6.21 8.03 -6.89
C ASP A 123 -6.95 7.26 -5.81
N LYS A 124 -7.20 7.88 -4.66
CA LYS A 124 -7.70 7.23 -3.46
C LYS A 124 -9.09 7.74 -3.12
N SER A 125 -9.90 6.84 -2.60
CA SER A 125 -11.22 7.14 -2.06
C SER A 125 -11.44 6.37 -0.76
N ASN A 126 -12.22 6.95 0.14
CA ASN A 126 -12.71 6.29 1.35
C ASN A 126 -14.17 6.62 1.63
N THR A 127 -14.84 7.35 0.73
CA THR A 127 -16.26 7.71 0.83
C THR A 127 -17.03 7.25 -0.40
N GLU A 128 -18.29 6.85 -0.21
CA GLU A 128 -19.18 6.45 -1.29
C GLU A 128 -19.46 7.61 -2.27
N ASP A 129 -19.49 8.84 -1.79
CA ASP A 129 -19.68 10.04 -2.62
C ASP A 129 -18.54 10.20 -3.65
N GLU A 130 -17.29 9.93 -3.27
CA GLU A 130 -16.14 9.95 -4.18
C GLU A 130 -16.22 8.83 -5.22
N VAL A 131 -16.66 7.63 -4.84
CA VAL A 131 -16.92 6.53 -5.79
C VAL A 131 -18.04 6.92 -6.75
N THR A 132 -19.14 7.51 -6.25
CA THR A 132 -20.24 7.99 -7.08
C THR A 132 -19.78 9.05 -8.08
N HIS A 133 -18.94 9.98 -7.64
CA HIS A 133 -18.35 10.99 -8.51
C HIS A 133 -17.47 10.36 -9.60
N PHE A 134 -16.58 9.44 -9.23
CA PHE A 134 -15.74 8.69 -10.18
C PHE A 134 -16.59 7.91 -11.20
N VAL A 135 -17.64 7.23 -10.78
CA VAL A 135 -18.56 6.52 -11.65
C VAL A 135 -19.25 7.51 -12.61
N ALA A 136 -19.75 8.66 -12.10
CA ALA A 136 -20.41 9.67 -12.92
C ALA A 136 -19.49 10.25 -14.01
N GLU A 137 -18.22 10.52 -13.68
CA GLU A 137 -17.23 11.00 -14.65
C GLU A 137 -16.87 9.96 -15.73
N THR A 138 -16.94 8.67 -15.40
CA THR A 138 -16.56 7.58 -16.29
C THR A 138 -17.72 6.92 -17.02
N THR A 139 -18.97 7.07 -16.54
CA THR A 139 -20.17 6.39 -17.07
C THR A 139 -20.46 6.74 -18.54
N ALA A 140 -20.18 7.98 -19.00
CA ALA A 140 -20.29 8.35 -20.40
C ALA A 140 -19.42 7.48 -21.32
N GLN A 141 -18.40 6.80 -20.77
CA GLN A 141 -17.48 5.92 -21.48
C GLN A 141 -17.79 4.43 -21.28
N GLY A 142 -18.67 4.09 -20.33
CA GLY A 142 -19.09 2.72 -20.02
C GLY A 142 -19.50 2.60 -18.55
N SER A 143 -20.39 1.68 -18.28
CA SER A 143 -20.93 1.44 -16.94
C SER A 143 -20.47 0.09 -16.34
N ARG A 144 -19.41 -0.49 -16.91
CA ARG A 144 -18.85 -1.78 -16.48
C ARG A 144 -17.46 -1.58 -15.92
N PHE A 145 -17.26 -2.10 -14.69
CA PHE A 145 -16.03 -1.94 -13.92
C PHE A 145 -15.49 -3.30 -13.47
N VAL A 146 -14.18 -3.40 -13.36
CA VAL A 146 -13.47 -4.50 -12.71
C VAL A 146 -13.08 -4.05 -11.31
N CYS A 147 -13.51 -4.78 -10.29
CA CYS A 147 -13.08 -4.64 -8.90
C CYS A 147 -12.06 -5.73 -8.58
N GLN A 148 -10.87 -5.34 -8.12
CA GLN A 148 -9.79 -6.26 -7.73
C GLN A 148 -9.34 -5.95 -6.32
N PRO A 149 -8.88 -6.95 -5.51
CA PRO A 149 -8.27 -6.67 -4.23
C PRO A 149 -7.03 -5.81 -4.43
N LYS A 150 -6.91 -4.76 -3.63
CA LYS A 150 -5.71 -3.96 -3.53
C LYS A 150 -4.73 -4.69 -2.62
N LEU A 151 -3.85 -5.47 -3.23
CA LEU A 151 -2.84 -6.25 -2.53
C LEU A 151 -1.85 -5.33 -1.80
N ASP A 152 -1.50 -5.69 -0.58
CA ASP A 152 -0.51 -4.98 0.23
C ASP A 152 0.84 -5.70 0.18
N GLY A 153 1.64 -5.37 -0.82
CA GLY A 153 2.90 -6.04 -1.12
C GLY A 153 3.95 -5.13 -1.73
N SER A 154 4.67 -5.65 -2.70
CA SER A 154 5.68 -4.94 -3.49
C SER A 154 5.38 -5.08 -4.97
N ALA A 155 5.08 -3.97 -5.63
CA ALA A 155 4.74 -3.99 -7.05
C ALA A 155 5.93 -4.45 -7.91
N LEU A 156 5.63 -5.35 -8.85
CA LEU A 156 6.59 -5.98 -9.75
C LEU A 156 6.08 -5.95 -11.19
N SER A 157 6.97 -5.60 -12.13
CA SER A 157 6.78 -5.77 -13.56
C SER A 157 7.64 -6.94 -14.04
N LEU A 158 7.01 -7.89 -14.75
CA LEU A 158 7.67 -9.02 -15.41
C LEU A 158 7.66 -8.77 -16.91
N GLU A 159 8.83 -8.72 -17.53
CA GLU A 159 8.99 -8.60 -18.98
C GLU A 159 9.23 -9.98 -19.60
N TYR A 160 8.32 -10.37 -20.47
CA TYR A 160 8.46 -11.57 -21.29
C TYR A 160 8.79 -11.18 -22.74
N ARG A 161 9.80 -11.87 -23.30
CA ARG A 161 10.14 -11.80 -24.73
C ARG A 161 10.04 -13.18 -25.33
N ARG A 162 9.23 -13.29 -26.38
CA ARG A 162 8.91 -14.58 -27.00
C ARG A 162 8.50 -15.62 -25.95
N GLY A 163 7.59 -15.22 -25.06
CA GLY A 163 7.07 -16.03 -23.98
C GLY A 163 8.05 -16.36 -22.86
N ARG A 164 9.32 -15.88 -22.90
CA ARG A 164 10.32 -16.17 -21.85
C ARG A 164 10.56 -14.98 -20.96
N LEU A 165 10.64 -15.20 -19.66
CA LEU A 165 10.98 -14.18 -18.67
C LEU A 165 12.42 -13.69 -18.91
N VAL A 166 12.57 -12.45 -19.33
CA VAL A 166 13.86 -11.82 -19.58
C VAL A 166 14.25 -10.84 -18.48
N ARG A 167 13.27 -10.21 -17.85
CA ARG A 167 13.52 -9.20 -16.82
C ARG A 167 12.36 -9.06 -15.84
N ALA A 168 12.70 -8.75 -14.59
CA ALA A 168 11.75 -8.36 -13.57
C ALA A 168 12.26 -7.10 -12.87
N ALA A 169 11.39 -6.11 -12.66
CA ALA A 169 11.75 -4.83 -12.07
C ALA A 169 10.72 -4.38 -11.03
N THR A 170 11.20 -3.82 -9.92
CA THR A 170 10.35 -3.15 -8.93
C THR A 170 9.75 -1.87 -9.51
N ARG A 171 8.67 -1.36 -8.90
CA ARG A 171 8.04 -0.11 -9.36
C ARG A 171 9.01 1.08 -9.36
N GLY A 172 9.82 1.23 -8.31
CA GLY A 172 10.71 2.38 -8.13
C GLY A 172 9.96 3.70 -8.19
N SER A 173 10.43 4.63 -9.03
CA SER A 173 9.80 5.94 -9.28
C SER A 173 8.60 5.89 -10.25
N GLY A 174 8.16 4.70 -10.65
CA GLY A 174 7.11 4.50 -11.65
C GLY A 174 7.63 4.51 -13.09
N THR A 175 8.68 5.24 -13.41
CA THR A 175 9.39 5.22 -14.70
C THR A 175 10.66 4.40 -14.68
N ARG A 176 11.29 4.23 -13.50
CA ARG A 176 12.53 3.46 -13.28
C ARG A 176 12.42 2.62 -12.03
N GLY A 177 12.74 1.33 -12.12
CA GLY A 177 12.79 0.39 -11.03
C GLY A 177 14.17 -0.24 -10.82
N GLU A 178 14.28 -1.13 -9.84
CA GLU A 178 15.47 -1.97 -9.63
C GLU A 178 15.28 -3.31 -10.33
N ASP A 179 16.34 -3.79 -10.99
CA ASP A 179 16.37 -5.16 -11.53
C ASP A 179 16.41 -6.17 -10.39
N VAL A 180 15.37 -6.97 -10.31
CA VAL A 180 15.21 -8.06 -9.32
C VAL A 180 14.98 -9.42 -10.00
N THR A 181 15.37 -9.55 -11.26
CA THR A 181 15.13 -10.73 -12.10
C THR A 181 15.59 -12.01 -11.42
N ALA A 182 16.77 -11.99 -10.79
CA ALA A 182 17.31 -13.18 -10.12
C ALA A 182 16.42 -13.67 -8.96
N ASN A 183 15.83 -12.78 -8.19
CA ASN A 183 14.91 -13.14 -7.11
C ASN A 183 13.51 -13.47 -7.64
N ALA A 184 13.03 -12.72 -8.64
CA ALA A 184 11.73 -12.99 -9.26
C ALA A 184 11.64 -14.42 -9.83
N ARG A 185 12.72 -14.94 -10.43
CA ARG A 185 12.82 -16.34 -10.90
C ARG A 185 12.76 -17.39 -9.81
N ARG A 186 12.99 -17.00 -8.56
CA ARG A 186 12.92 -17.90 -7.39
C ARG A 186 11.53 -17.91 -6.75
N ILE A 187 10.65 -17.00 -7.14
CA ILE A 187 9.25 -16.99 -6.69
C ILE A 187 8.53 -18.17 -7.36
N PRO A 188 7.95 -19.12 -6.59
CA PRO A 188 7.50 -20.40 -7.14
C PRO A 188 6.44 -20.31 -8.25
N ASN A 189 5.58 -19.28 -8.21
CA ASN A 189 4.50 -19.09 -9.17
C ASN A 189 4.82 -18.06 -10.26
N VAL A 190 6.07 -17.62 -10.40
CA VAL A 190 6.53 -16.82 -11.55
C VAL A 190 7.03 -17.77 -12.63
N PRO A 191 6.30 -17.95 -13.75
CA PRO A 191 6.71 -18.87 -14.79
C PRO A 191 7.92 -18.33 -15.56
N GLU A 192 8.90 -19.20 -15.83
CA GLU A 192 10.04 -18.90 -16.71
C GLU A 192 9.61 -18.76 -18.18
N SER A 193 8.48 -19.39 -18.55
CA SER A 193 7.88 -19.29 -19.87
C SER A 193 6.37 -19.36 -19.80
N LEU A 194 5.72 -18.54 -20.64
CA LEU A 194 4.28 -18.50 -20.81
C LEU A 194 3.80 -19.57 -21.80
N ALA A 195 2.52 -19.92 -21.74
CA ALA A 195 1.86 -20.72 -22.78
C ALA A 195 1.56 -19.92 -24.07
N TRP A 196 2.20 -18.79 -24.25
CA TRP A 196 2.14 -17.89 -25.41
C TRP A 196 3.55 -17.37 -25.70
N ASP A 197 4.01 -17.45 -26.94
CA ASP A 197 5.38 -17.13 -27.37
C ASP A 197 5.56 -15.69 -27.85
N GLY A 198 4.73 -14.77 -27.38
CA GLY A 198 4.81 -13.35 -27.69
C GLY A 198 5.51 -12.51 -26.61
N ASP A 199 5.56 -11.20 -26.90
CA ASP A 199 6.16 -10.20 -26.02
C ASP A 199 5.08 -9.52 -25.18
N CYS A 200 5.22 -9.52 -23.86
CA CYS A 200 4.33 -8.79 -22.95
C CYS A 200 5.03 -8.34 -21.68
N HIS A 201 4.43 -7.38 -21.00
CA HIS A 201 4.79 -6.95 -19.66
C HIS A 201 3.62 -7.28 -18.74
N VAL A 202 3.85 -8.13 -17.75
CA VAL A 202 2.85 -8.49 -16.73
C VAL A 202 3.10 -7.66 -15.48
N ARG A 203 2.08 -6.98 -15.01
CA ARG A 203 2.12 -6.20 -13.78
C ARG A 203 1.38 -6.91 -12.68
N GLY A 204 1.97 -6.92 -11.51
CA GLY A 204 1.39 -7.56 -10.34
C GLY A 204 2.01 -7.07 -9.03
N GLU A 205 1.58 -7.70 -7.98
CA GLU A 205 2.09 -7.48 -6.64
C GLU A 205 2.76 -8.76 -6.13
N VAL A 206 3.92 -8.60 -5.52
CA VAL A 206 4.59 -9.66 -4.77
C VAL A 206 4.15 -9.56 -3.32
N VAL A 207 3.57 -10.61 -2.81
CA VAL A 207 3.06 -10.71 -1.45
C VAL A 207 3.76 -11.81 -0.66
N MET A 208 3.76 -11.69 0.64
CA MET A 208 4.13 -12.77 1.56
C MET A 208 2.84 -13.43 2.06
N PRO A 209 2.61 -14.73 1.80
CA PRO A 209 1.43 -15.42 2.33
C PRO A 209 1.36 -15.34 3.85
N LEU A 210 0.16 -15.03 4.38
CA LEU A 210 -0.05 -14.76 5.81
C LEU A 210 0.29 -15.96 6.69
N ALA A 211 0.01 -17.18 6.22
CA ALA A 211 0.39 -18.40 6.95
C ALA A 211 1.92 -18.50 7.06
N THR A 212 2.64 -18.35 5.96
CA THR A 212 4.11 -18.38 5.94
C THR A 212 4.72 -17.28 6.81
N PHE A 213 4.15 -16.07 6.76
CA PHE A 213 4.59 -14.96 7.62
C PHE A 213 4.43 -15.29 9.10
N ARG A 214 3.25 -15.78 9.51
CA ARG A 214 2.96 -16.12 10.91
C ARG A 214 3.89 -17.22 11.43
N ASP A 215 4.10 -18.26 10.63
CA ASP A 215 4.84 -19.44 11.05
C ASP A 215 6.35 -19.22 11.10
N SER A 216 6.90 -18.39 10.20
CA SER A 216 8.34 -18.29 9.99
C SER A 216 8.94 -16.91 10.19
N TYR A 217 8.16 -15.83 10.12
CA TYR A 217 8.70 -14.48 9.99
C TYR A 217 8.11 -13.43 10.92
N SER A 218 7.14 -13.77 11.76
CA SER A 218 6.49 -12.83 12.69
C SER A 218 7.46 -12.15 13.67
N GLU A 219 8.59 -12.80 13.97
CA GLU A 219 9.68 -12.26 14.80
C GLU A 219 10.76 -11.51 13.99
N VAL A 220 10.72 -11.63 12.66
CA VAL A 220 11.76 -11.11 11.74
C VAL A 220 11.39 -9.73 11.18
N ALA A 221 10.13 -9.55 10.84
CA ALA A 221 9.66 -8.33 10.19
C ALA A 221 8.37 -7.81 10.86
N PRO A 222 8.11 -6.48 10.80
CA PRO A 222 6.92 -5.90 11.43
C PRO A 222 5.62 -6.31 10.73
N ASN A 223 5.66 -6.54 9.42
CA ASN A 223 4.51 -6.94 8.61
C ASN A 223 4.93 -7.72 7.35
N PRO A 224 3.99 -8.45 6.71
CA PRO A 224 4.24 -9.24 5.50
C PRO A 224 4.74 -8.40 4.32
N ARG A 225 4.22 -7.19 4.13
CA ARG A 225 4.59 -6.29 3.04
C ARG A 225 6.07 -5.89 3.09
N ASN A 226 6.55 -5.43 4.26
CA ASN A 226 7.95 -5.04 4.42
C ASN A 226 8.88 -6.23 4.19
N LEU A 227 8.47 -7.42 4.65
CA LEU A 227 9.21 -8.64 4.40
C LEU A 227 9.26 -8.99 2.91
N ALA A 228 8.13 -8.91 2.19
CA ALA A 228 8.07 -9.16 0.76
C ALA A 228 8.99 -8.21 -0.02
N ALA A 229 8.90 -6.91 0.25
CA ALA A 229 9.75 -5.90 -0.39
C ALA A 229 11.24 -6.11 -0.09
N GLY A 230 11.60 -6.46 1.15
CA GLY A 230 12.97 -6.76 1.55
C GLY A 230 13.51 -8.04 0.90
N SER A 231 12.72 -9.11 0.88
CA SER A 231 13.09 -10.41 0.29
C SER A 231 13.29 -10.30 -1.23
N LEU A 232 12.43 -9.54 -1.91
CA LEU A 232 12.53 -9.31 -3.36
C LEU A 232 13.81 -8.58 -3.76
N ARG A 233 14.32 -7.66 -2.93
CA ARG A 233 15.54 -6.87 -3.21
C ARG A 233 16.82 -7.46 -2.61
N GLN A 234 16.73 -8.57 -1.92
CA GLN A 234 17.87 -9.18 -1.24
C GLN A 234 18.97 -9.57 -2.24
N LYS A 235 20.19 -9.06 -2.04
CA LYS A 235 21.35 -9.38 -2.92
C LYS A 235 21.96 -10.74 -2.63
N HIS A 236 21.88 -11.18 -1.39
CA HIS A 236 22.40 -12.48 -0.93
C HIS A 236 21.43 -13.06 0.09
N ALA A 237 21.25 -14.38 0.07
CA ALA A 237 20.47 -15.08 1.09
C ALA A 237 21.14 -14.89 2.47
N GLU A 238 20.44 -14.21 3.38
CA GLU A 238 20.90 -14.00 4.75
C GLU A 238 20.04 -14.84 5.70
N ALA A 239 20.69 -15.58 6.59
CA ALA A 239 19.99 -16.38 7.59
C ALA A 239 19.09 -15.47 8.48
N GLY A 240 17.84 -15.87 8.68
CA GLY A 240 16.86 -15.13 9.50
C GLY A 240 16.19 -13.93 8.80
N LYS A 241 16.39 -13.76 7.50
CA LYS A 241 15.64 -12.83 6.64
C LYS A 241 14.71 -13.59 5.71
N GLY A 242 13.70 -12.90 5.16
CA GLY A 242 12.78 -13.50 4.21
C GLY A 242 13.48 -13.99 2.94
N ARG A 243 12.88 -14.94 2.25
CA ARG A 243 13.41 -15.55 1.02
C ARG A 243 12.43 -15.36 -0.13
N ALA A 244 12.95 -15.26 -1.35
CA ALA A 244 12.13 -15.13 -2.55
C ALA A 244 11.23 -16.34 -2.78
N GLU A 245 11.68 -17.55 -2.38
CA GLU A 245 10.91 -18.82 -2.50
C GLU A 245 9.67 -18.87 -1.62
N ASP A 246 9.57 -18.01 -0.63
CA ASP A 246 8.42 -17.91 0.27
C ASP A 246 7.40 -16.85 -0.18
N LEU A 247 7.70 -16.16 -1.29
CA LEU A 247 6.85 -15.13 -1.87
C LEU A 247 5.88 -15.70 -2.91
N MET A 248 4.84 -14.93 -3.21
CA MET A 248 3.88 -15.20 -4.26
C MET A 248 3.70 -13.95 -5.12
N PHE A 249 3.60 -14.11 -6.43
CA PHE A 249 3.29 -13.06 -7.39
C PHE A 249 1.83 -13.18 -7.83
N LEU A 250 1.08 -12.10 -7.79
CA LEU A 250 -0.30 -12.04 -8.24
C LEU A 250 -0.47 -10.90 -9.25
N ALA A 251 -0.78 -11.24 -10.48
CA ALA A 251 -0.95 -10.27 -11.55
C ALA A 251 -2.28 -9.52 -11.44
N TYR A 252 -2.27 -8.24 -11.83
CA TYR A 252 -3.46 -7.41 -11.95
C TYR A 252 -3.64 -6.80 -13.33
N GLY A 253 -2.73 -7.04 -14.28
CA GLY A 253 -2.84 -6.57 -15.66
C GLY A 253 -1.65 -6.93 -16.53
N ALA A 254 -1.84 -6.82 -17.84
CA ALA A 254 -0.83 -7.03 -18.86
C ALA A 254 -0.80 -5.83 -19.84
N GLU A 255 0.39 -5.55 -20.35
CA GLU A 255 0.66 -4.55 -21.38
C GLU A 255 1.45 -5.18 -22.51
N PHE A 256 1.24 -4.72 -23.72
CA PHE A 256 1.85 -5.29 -24.91
C PHE A 256 2.67 -4.23 -25.64
N PRO A 257 3.96 -4.50 -25.96
CA PRO A 257 4.77 -3.58 -26.73
C PRO A 257 4.22 -3.40 -28.14
N ASP A 258 4.36 -2.19 -28.66
CA ASP A 258 4.00 -1.88 -30.04
C ASP A 258 4.98 -2.52 -31.06
N GLY A 259 4.69 -2.35 -32.36
CA GLY A 259 5.49 -2.92 -33.43
C GLY A 259 6.95 -2.46 -33.48
N VAL A 260 7.30 -1.34 -32.83
CA VAL A 260 8.67 -0.81 -32.78
C VAL A 260 9.47 -1.45 -31.65
N THR A 261 8.83 -1.66 -30.50
CA THR A 261 9.47 -2.19 -29.29
C THR A 261 9.32 -3.70 -29.15
N ARG A 262 8.44 -4.31 -29.96
CA ARG A 262 8.20 -5.75 -30.02
C ARG A 262 9.33 -6.48 -30.78
N HIS A 263 9.66 -7.70 -30.34
CA HIS A 263 10.59 -8.55 -31.09
C HIS A 263 10.02 -8.86 -32.49
N PRO A 264 10.82 -8.81 -33.58
CA PRO A 264 10.34 -9.04 -34.96
C PRO A 264 9.61 -10.36 -35.18
N ASP A 265 10.03 -11.42 -34.49
CA ASP A 265 9.43 -12.76 -34.59
C ASP A 265 8.32 -13.02 -33.56
N SER A 266 7.96 -12.01 -32.77
CA SER A 266 6.87 -12.14 -31.79
C SER A 266 5.52 -12.08 -32.49
N PRO A 267 4.54 -12.94 -32.15
CA PRO A 267 3.21 -12.87 -32.71
C PRO A 267 2.52 -11.56 -32.36
N GLU A 268 1.47 -11.23 -33.12
CA GLU A 268 0.63 -10.07 -32.81
C GLU A 268 0.03 -10.22 -31.40
N PRO A 269 -0.03 -9.13 -30.62
CA PRO A 269 -0.69 -9.14 -29.31
C PRO A 269 -2.15 -9.57 -29.42
N PRO A 270 -2.69 -10.28 -28.43
CA PRO A 270 -4.12 -10.53 -28.35
C PRO A 270 -4.86 -9.19 -28.25
N LYS A 271 -6.05 -9.14 -28.84
CA LYS A 271 -6.92 -7.95 -28.82
C LYS A 271 -8.02 -8.18 -27.82
N PHE A 272 -8.10 -7.32 -26.82
CA PHE A 272 -9.15 -7.33 -25.82
C PHE A 272 -10.03 -6.09 -25.97
N GLU A 273 -11.31 -6.26 -25.80
CA GLU A 273 -12.26 -5.14 -25.67
C GLU A 273 -12.33 -4.69 -24.20
N PHE A 274 -12.18 -5.64 -23.28
CA PHE A 274 -12.31 -5.44 -21.84
C PHE A 274 -11.05 -5.86 -21.07
N ASP A 275 -10.75 -5.16 -19.97
CA ASP A 275 -9.67 -5.50 -19.05
C ASP A 275 -9.87 -6.89 -18.40
N SER A 276 -11.13 -7.23 -18.11
CA SER A 276 -11.49 -8.55 -17.59
C SER A 276 -11.11 -9.70 -18.52
N GLU A 277 -11.11 -9.48 -19.85
CA GLU A 277 -10.62 -10.46 -20.83
C GLU A 277 -9.10 -10.62 -20.74
N SER A 278 -8.37 -9.51 -20.57
CA SER A 278 -6.91 -9.57 -20.41
C SER A 278 -6.49 -10.28 -19.11
N ILE A 279 -7.27 -10.12 -18.05
CA ILE A 279 -7.05 -10.84 -16.77
C ILE A 279 -7.31 -12.34 -16.95
N THR A 280 -8.36 -12.72 -17.67
CA THR A 280 -8.65 -14.13 -18.00
C THR A 280 -7.52 -14.73 -18.85
N TRP A 281 -7.05 -13.98 -19.86
CA TRP A 281 -5.92 -14.41 -20.69
C TRP A 281 -4.64 -14.64 -19.88
N LEU A 282 -4.35 -13.81 -18.86
CA LEU A 282 -3.20 -14.04 -17.98
C LEU A 282 -3.25 -15.43 -17.33
N GLN A 283 -4.43 -15.87 -16.88
CA GLN A 283 -4.60 -17.23 -16.32
C GLN A 283 -4.38 -18.32 -17.38
N GLU A 284 -4.88 -18.11 -18.60
CA GLU A 284 -4.72 -19.05 -19.71
C GLU A 284 -3.25 -19.25 -20.12
N VAL A 285 -2.43 -18.20 -20.01
CA VAL A 285 -0.99 -18.28 -20.30
C VAL A 285 -0.13 -18.73 -19.13
N GLY A 286 -0.75 -19.05 -17.97
CA GLY A 286 -0.08 -19.64 -16.80
C GLY A 286 0.36 -18.65 -15.73
N ILE A 287 -0.19 -17.43 -15.71
CA ILE A 287 0.05 -16.42 -14.67
C ILE A 287 -1.09 -16.46 -13.64
N GLU A 288 -0.74 -16.56 -12.37
CA GLU A 288 -1.72 -16.38 -11.29
C GLU A 288 -2.14 -14.90 -11.18
N VAL A 289 -3.44 -14.68 -11.02
CA VAL A 289 -4.02 -13.33 -10.91
C VAL A 289 -4.62 -13.10 -9.53
N ALA A 290 -4.62 -11.85 -9.09
CA ALA A 290 -5.48 -11.43 -8.01
C ALA A 290 -6.95 -11.66 -8.40
N GLY A 291 -7.79 -12.08 -7.47
CA GLY A 291 -9.22 -12.23 -7.73
C GLY A 291 -9.80 -10.98 -8.38
N ASN A 292 -10.84 -11.13 -9.19
CA ASN A 292 -11.54 -10.01 -9.79
C ASN A 292 -13.05 -10.24 -9.78
N GLU A 293 -13.81 -9.15 -9.82
CA GLU A 293 -15.26 -9.15 -9.98
C GLU A 293 -15.65 -8.07 -10.98
N VAL A 294 -16.47 -8.42 -11.96
CA VAL A 294 -17.00 -7.46 -12.91
C VAL A 294 -18.37 -7.02 -12.44
N VAL A 295 -18.54 -5.71 -12.28
CA VAL A 295 -19.76 -5.05 -11.80
C VAL A 295 -20.19 -3.97 -12.77
N GLY A 296 -21.47 -3.59 -12.73
CA GLY A 296 -22.00 -2.50 -13.53
C GLY A 296 -23.52 -2.46 -13.46
N GLY A 297 -24.11 -1.31 -13.75
CA GLY A 297 -25.53 -1.07 -13.72
C GLY A 297 -25.99 -0.19 -14.89
N ASP A 298 -27.28 0.06 -14.95
CA ASP A 298 -27.88 0.85 -16.03
C ASP A 298 -27.62 2.35 -15.88
N ASP A 299 -27.32 2.80 -14.68
CA ASP A 299 -27.01 4.19 -14.35
C ASP A 299 -25.91 4.31 -13.29
N THR A 300 -25.58 5.53 -12.91
CA THR A 300 -24.52 5.84 -11.93
C THR A 300 -24.86 5.27 -10.55
N GLU A 301 -26.10 5.39 -10.07
CA GLU A 301 -26.53 4.95 -8.76
C GLU A 301 -26.50 3.42 -8.65
N ALA A 302 -27.05 2.71 -9.63
CA ALA A 302 -27.02 1.26 -9.71
C ALA A 302 -25.57 0.72 -9.79
N THR A 303 -24.71 1.37 -10.58
CA THR A 303 -23.30 1.01 -10.73
C THR A 303 -22.57 1.21 -9.40
N THR A 304 -22.72 2.38 -8.74
CA THR A 304 -22.12 2.65 -7.44
C THR A 304 -22.57 1.61 -6.40
N THR A 305 -23.85 1.30 -6.35
CA THR A 305 -24.38 0.28 -5.42
C THR A 305 -23.71 -1.09 -5.63
N GLN A 306 -23.51 -1.52 -6.88
CA GLN A 306 -22.82 -2.78 -7.17
C GLN A 306 -21.34 -2.75 -6.78
N ILE A 307 -20.64 -1.63 -7.05
CA ILE A 307 -19.25 -1.44 -6.62
C ILE A 307 -19.16 -1.51 -5.09
N MET A 308 -20.02 -0.78 -4.35
CA MET A 308 -20.03 -0.80 -2.89
C MET A 308 -20.38 -2.18 -2.32
N SER A 309 -21.25 -2.93 -3.01
CA SER A 309 -21.52 -4.33 -2.64
C SER A 309 -20.28 -5.22 -2.80
N ALA A 310 -19.48 -5.02 -3.86
CA ALA A 310 -18.19 -5.72 -4.03
C ALA A 310 -17.19 -5.31 -2.93
N VAL A 311 -17.08 -4.01 -2.64
CA VAL A 311 -16.24 -3.49 -1.54
C VAL A 311 -16.60 -4.14 -0.21
N ASN A 312 -17.89 -4.21 0.13
CA ASN A 312 -18.35 -4.79 1.38
C ASN A 312 -18.01 -6.30 1.47
N ARG A 313 -18.24 -7.06 0.38
CA ARG A 313 -17.86 -8.49 0.33
C ARG A 313 -16.37 -8.69 0.59
N TRP A 314 -15.50 -7.89 -0.01
CA TRP A 314 -14.06 -7.98 0.20
C TRP A 314 -13.66 -7.54 1.60
N THR A 315 -14.33 -6.53 2.17
CA THR A 315 -14.10 -6.09 3.55
C THR A 315 -14.44 -7.19 4.56
N GLU A 316 -15.59 -7.84 4.40
CA GLU A 316 -16.02 -8.94 5.26
C GLU A 316 -15.12 -10.18 5.15
N ASN A 317 -14.60 -10.45 3.94
CA ASN A 317 -13.75 -11.60 3.69
C ASN A 317 -12.25 -11.31 3.86
N ARG A 318 -11.88 -10.10 4.26
CA ARG A 318 -10.48 -9.68 4.40
C ARG A 318 -9.66 -10.60 5.30
N GLU A 319 -10.21 -11.03 6.44
CA GLU A 319 -9.52 -11.89 7.39
C GLU A 319 -9.30 -13.32 6.88
N SER A 320 -10.07 -13.77 5.89
CA SER A 320 -9.96 -15.08 5.26
C SER A 320 -9.03 -15.11 4.06
N ALA A 321 -8.51 -13.98 3.63
CA ALA A 321 -7.56 -13.91 2.54
C ALA A 321 -6.19 -14.50 2.94
N ASP A 322 -5.51 -15.11 1.98
CA ASP A 322 -4.17 -15.69 2.19
C ASP A 322 -3.06 -14.63 2.23
N TRP A 323 -3.38 -13.38 1.92
CA TRP A 323 -2.46 -12.23 1.86
C TRP A 323 -3.12 -10.96 2.36
N GLU A 324 -2.33 -9.95 2.72
CA GLU A 324 -2.86 -8.65 3.16
C GLU A 324 -3.43 -7.86 1.97
N ILE A 325 -4.59 -7.25 2.21
CA ILE A 325 -5.25 -6.29 1.30
C ILE A 325 -5.57 -5.01 2.07
N ASP A 326 -5.32 -3.85 1.46
CA ASP A 326 -5.55 -2.53 2.06
C ASP A 326 -6.71 -1.76 1.42
N GLY A 327 -7.42 -2.42 0.49
CA GLY A 327 -8.55 -1.83 -0.22
C GLY A 327 -8.99 -2.62 -1.44
N ILE A 328 -9.70 -1.93 -2.33
CA ILE A 328 -10.16 -2.45 -3.62
C ILE A 328 -9.74 -1.48 -4.72
N VAL A 329 -9.25 -2.02 -5.83
CA VAL A 329 -9.00 -1.24 -7.05
C VAL A 329 -10.20 -1.38 -7.97
N ILE A 330 -10.81 -0.25 -8.31
CA ILE A 330 -11.97 -0.13 -9.21
C ILE A 330 -11.46 0.41 -10.53
N LYS A 331 -11.64 -0.32 -11.62
CA LYS A 331 -11.15 0.05 -12.95
C LYS A 331 -12.28 0.02 -13.96
N LEU A 332 -12.37 1.04 -14.83
CA LEU A 332 -13.26 0.98 -15.99
C LEU A 332 -12.85 -0.22 -16.86
N ASP A 333 -13.79 -1.13 -17.14
CA ASP A 333 -13.48 -2.40 -17.82
C ASP A 333 -13.17 -2.24 -19.31
N ARG A 334 -13.83 -1.30 -20.02
CA ARG A 334 -13.68 -1.08 -21.46
C ARG A 334 -12.35 -0.37 -21.80
N LEU A 335 -11.39 -1.11 -22.38
CA LEU A 335 -10.04 -0.63 -22.66
C LEU A 335 -10.01 0.58 -23.60
N SER A 336 -10.75 0.54 -24.73
CA SER A 336 -10.77 1.64 -25.70
C SER A 336 -11.26 2.98 -25.13
N LYS A 337 -11.92 2.96 -23.96
CA LYS A 337 -12.44 4.16 -23.28
C LYS A 337 -11.46 4.72 -22.26
N ARG A 338 -10.51 3.90 -21.79
CA ARG A 338 -9.43 4.36 -20.90
C ARG A 338 -8.53 5.39 -21.56
N ASP A 339 -8.25 5.22 -22.85
CA ASP A 339 -7.44 6.15 -23.64
C ASP A 339 -8.10 7.54 -23.76
N LEU A 340 -9.44 7.57 -23.83
CA LEU A 340 -10.20 8.82 -23.90
C LEU A 340 -10.20 9.59 -22.57
N LEU A 341 -10.21 8.88 -21.46
CA LEU A 341 -10.12 9.48 -20.12
C LEU A 341 -8.69 9.94 -19.81
N GLY A 342 -7.71 9.22 -20.36
CA GLY A 342 -6.31 9.52 -20.20
C GLY A 342 -5.80 9.33 -18.76
N MET A 343 -4.70 10.03 -18.47
CA MET A 343 -3.99 9.98 -17.21
C MET A 343 -3.69 11.39 -16.72
N THR A 344 -3.58 11.56 -15.41
CA THR A 344 -2.87 12.70 -14.82
C THR A 344 -1.38 12.42 -14.85
N ALA A 345 -0.56 13.33 -14.33
CA ALA A 345 0.87 13.06 -14.15
C ALA A 345 1.16 11.85 -13.23
N HIS A 346 0.17 11.40 -12.41
CA HIS A 346 0.39 10.46 -11.30
C HIS A 346 -0.48 9.23 -11.35
N HIS A 347 -1.72 9.36 -11.82
CA HIS A 347 -2.70 8.28 -11.78
C HIS A 347 -3.61 8.29 -13.02
N PRO A 348 -4.09 7.12 -13.43
CA PRO A 348 -5.07 7.01 -14.50
C PRO A 348 -6.42 7.55 -14.03
N ARG A 349 -7.14 8.27 -14.91
CA ARG A 349 -8.50 8.77 -14.63
C ARG A 349 -9.58 7.68 -14.69
N TRP A 350 -9.22 6.49 -15.16
CA TRP A 350 -10.09 5.35 -15.33
C TRP A 350 -9.97 4.31 -14.19
N ALA A 351 -9.19 4.60 -13.16
CA ALA A 351 -9.03 3.71 -12.00
C ALA A 351 -9.02 4.50 -10.69
N LEU A 352 -9.63 3.91 -9.66
CA LEU A 352 -9.75 4.47 -8.32
C LEU A 352 -9.41 3.38 -7.30
N ALA A 353 -8.72 3.71 -6.23
CA ALA A 353 -8.45 2.83 -5.12
C ALA A 353 -9.34 3.18 -3.93
N TRP A 354 -10.32 2.34 -3.63
CA TRP A 354 -11.02 2.39 -2.36
C TRP A 354 -10.12 1.87 -1.26
N LYS A 355 -9.87 2.66 -0.23
CA LYS A 355 -9.10 2.27 0.94
C LYS A 355 -9.99 1.76 2.05
N PHE A 356 -9.65 0.60 2.61
CA PHE A 356 -10.34 0.12 3.80
C PHE A 356 -10.05 1.04 4.99
N PRO A 357 -11.03 1.22 5.90
CA PRO A 357 -10.77 1.88 7.16
C PRO A 357 -9.63 1.18 7.91
N PRO A 358 -8.77 1.92 8.61
CA PRO A 358 -7.75 1.30 9.44
C PRO A 358 -8.42 0.42 10.50
N GLU A 359 -7.84 -0.76 10.74
CA GLU A 359 -8.31 -1.63 11.82
C GLU A 359 -7.98 -1.02 13.17
N GLU A 360 -8.98 -0.85 13.98
CA GLU A 360 -8.87 -0.20 15.28
C GLU A 360 -9.71 -0.87 16.35
N ALA A 361 -9.27 -0.76 17.59
CA ALA A 361 -10.05 -1.17 18.75
C ALA A 361 -9.89 -0.17 19.91
N ILE A 362 -10.87 -0.12 20.77
CA ILE A 362 -10.83 0.74 21.95
C ILE A 362 -10.32 -0.08 23.13
N SER A 363 -9.34 0.45 23.84
CA SER A 363 -8.78 -0.13 25.06
C SER A 363 -8.57 0.92 26.16
N VAL A 364 -8.14 0.51 27.33
CA VAL A 364 -7.85 1.40 28.45
C VAL A 364 -6.35 1.57 28.59
N LEU A 365 -5.88 2.81 28.72
CA LEU A 365 -4.48 3.11 29.02
C LEU A 365 -4.16 2.72 30.47
N ILE A 366 -3.31 1.73 30.66
CA ILE A 366 -2.91 1.20 31.99
C ILE A 366 -1.66 1.92 32.48
N ASP A 367 -0.64 2.11 31.62
CA ASP A 367 0.65 2.68 32.00
C ASP A 367 1.36 3.29 30.76
N VAL A 368 2.39 4.09 31.01
CA VAL A 368 3.30 4.61 29.98
C VAL A 368 4.73 4.37 30.43
N GLU A 369 5.41 3.43 29.76
CA GLU A 369 6.81 3.11 29.99
C GLU A 369 7.72 3.90 29.06
N TRP A 370 8.82 4.45 29.61
CA TRP A 370 9.84 5.16 28.83
C TRP A 370 11.01 4.21 28.55
N GLN A 371 11.19 3.82 27.30
CA GLN A 371 12.21 2.87 26.87
C GLN A 371 13.34 3.58 26.16
N THR A 372 14.59 3.27 26.52
CA THR A 372 15.78 3.83 25.88
C THR A 372 16.26 2.90 24.76
N GLY A 373 16.24 3.39 23.53
CA GLY A 373 16.76 2.68 22.35
C GLY A 373 18.30 2.63 22.32
N ARG A 374 18.85 1.82 21.43
CA ARG A 374 20.34 1.66 21.26
C ARG A 374 21.06 2.95 20.91
N THR A 375 20.38 3.90 20.31
CA THR A 375 20.91 5.24 19.91
C THR A 375 20.79 6.27 21.03
N GLY A 376 20.27 5.90 22.22
CA GLY A 376 20.03 6.82 23.35
C GLY A 376 18.70 7.56 23.28
N ASN A 377 17.89 7.37 22.24
CA ASN A 377 16.57 7.96 22.14
C ASN A 377 15.61 7.31 23.14
N VAL A 378 14.84 8.15 23.84
CA VAL A 378 13.83 7.69 24.81
C VAL A 378 12.46 7.72 24.14
N THR A 379 11.82 6.56 24.01
CA THR A 379 10.52 6.39 23.37
C THR A 379 9.47 5.98 24.39
N PRO A 380 8.35 6.69 24.51
CA PRO A 380 7.23 6.28 25.35
C PRO A 380 6.45 5.13 24.69
N VAL A 381 6.13 4.12 25.48
CA VAL A 381 5.32 2.95 25.10
C VAL A 381 4.13 2.87 26.05
N SER A 382 2.92 2.99 25.50
CA SER A 382 1.71 2.79 26.31
C SER A 382 1.50 1.31 26.61
N LYS A 383 1.07 1.01 27.81
CA LYS A 383 0.46 -0.26 28.19
C LYS A 383 -1.03 -0.11 28.18
N VAL A 384 -1.72 -0.98 27.47
CA VAL A 384 -3.17 -0.95 27.34
C VAL A 384 -3.78 -2.26 27.84
N ALA A 385 -5.03 -2.22 28.27
CA ALA A 385 -5.77 -3.44 28.53
C ALA A 385 -5.74 -4.33 27.28
N PRO A 386 -5.53 -5.66 27.43
CA PRO A 386 -5.45 -6.53 26.26
C PRO A 386 -6.65 -6.37 25.34
N VAL A 387 -6.40 -6.06 24.07
CA VAL A 387 -7.44 -5.87 23.05
C VAL A 387 -7.01 -6.52 21.75
N THR A 388 -7.97 -7.14 21.07
CA THR A 388 -7.70 -7.78 19.79
C THR A 388 -7.89 -6.79 18.65
N VAL A 389 -6.85 -6.65 17.80
CA VAL A 389 -6.87 -5.86 16.57
C VAL A 389 -6.26 -6.74 15.47
N SER A 390 -6.95 -6.94 14.38
CA SER A 390 -6.48 -7.79 13.26
C SER A 390 -6.09 -9.21 13.71
N GLY A 391 -6.89 -9.84 14.57
CA GLY A 391 -6.62 -11.18 15.09
C GLY A 391 -5.40 -11.29 16.04
N VAL A 392 -4.79 -10.16 16.42
CA VAL A 392 -3.65 -10.12 17.34
C VAL A 392 -4.03 -9.40 18.63
N THR A 393 -3.71 -10.01 19.78
CA THR A 393 -3.88 -9.36 21.08
C THR A 393 -2.77 -8.33 21.29
N VAL A 394 -3.17 -7.08 21.52
CA VAL A 394 -2.31 -5.93 21.73
C VAL A 394 -2.37 -5.52 23.20
N GLU A 395 -1.23 -5.46 23.85
CA GLU A 395 -1.07 -5.03 25.25
C GLU A 395 -0.17 -3.81 25.38
N SER A 396 0.53 -3.44 24.29
CA SER A 396 1.46 -2.30 24.27
C SER A 396 1.51 -1.66 22.91
N THR A 397 1.58 -0.32 22.89
CA THR A 397 1.70 0.45 21.63
C THR A 397 2.70 1.59 21.80
N THR A 398 3.32 2.02 20.70
CA THR A 398 4.21 3.18 20.77
C THR A 398 3.41 4.48 20.86
N LEU A 399 3.93 5.42 21.64
CA LEU A 399 3.48 6.81 21.70
C LEU A 399 4.50 7.74 21.04
N HIS A 400 5.40 7.20 20.21
CA HIS A 400 6.43 7.86 19.42
C HIS A 400 7.44 8.67 20.24
N ASN A 401 7.02 9.77 20.86
CA ASN A 401 7.90 10.67 21.59
C ASN A 401 7.14 11.45 22.70
N LYS A 402 7.89 12.17 23.52
CA LYS A 402 7.33 12.96 24.63
C LYS A 402 6.32 14.02 24.15
N GLY A 403 6.62 14.70 23.05
CA GLY A 403 5.72 15.72 22.48
C GLY A 403 4.36 15.15 22.10
N GLU A 404 4.33 13.90 21.62
CA GLU A 404 3.07 13.21 21.31
C GLU A 404 2.24 12.91 22.57
N VAL A 405 2.89 12.46 23.64
CA VAL A 405 2.20 12.24 24.92
C VAL A 405 1.60 13.52 25.46
N GLU A 406 2.37 14.62 25.40
CA GLU A 406 1.91 15.96 25.83
C GLU A 406 0.77 16.48 24.95
N ARG A 407 0.85 16.27 23.62
CA ARG A 407 -0.19 16.68 22.67
C ARG A 407 -1.49 15.90 22.89
N LEU A 408 -1.40 14.60 23.09
CA LEU A 408 -2.55 13.74 23.34
C LEU A 408 -3.20 14.04 24.68
N GLY A 409 -2.45 14.58 25.65
CA GLY A 409 -2.96 14.89 26.99
C GLY A 409 -3.53 13.67 27.72
N ILE A 410 -3.06 12.46 27.36
CA ILE A 410 -3.56 11.20 27.90
C ILE A 410 -3.22 11.02 29.37
N MET A 411 -4.14 10.44 30.11
CA MET A 411 -3.99 10.06 31.52
C MET A 411 -4.24 8.56 31.70
N LEU A 412 -3.63 7.99 32.73
CA LEU A 412 -3.88 6.59 33.08
C LEU A 412 -5.38 6.40 33.37
N GLY A 413 -5.95 5.36 32.78
CA GLY A 413 -7.38 5.07 32.86
C GLY A 413 -8.21 5.62 31.69
N ASP A 414 -7.62 6.42 30.81
CA ASP A 414 -8.34 6.90 29.63
C ASP A 414 -8.65 5.78 28.64
N LEU A 415 -9.77 5.93 27.93
CA LEU A 415 -10.08 5.13 26.76
C LEU A 415 -9.21 5.62 25.60
N VAL A 416 -8.46 4.71 25.01
CA VAL A 416 -7.57 4.99 23.89
C VAL A 416 -7.95 4.13 22.69
N ARG A 417 -7.88 4.71 21.51
CA ARG A 417 -8.04 4.00 20.25
C ARG A 417 -6.68 3.40 19.85
N VAL A 418 -6.62 2.09 19.80
CA VAL A 418 -5.48 1.32 19.32
C VAL A 418 -5.68 1.05 17.84
N VAL A 419 -4.77 1.53 17.00
CA VAL A 419 -4.85 1.43 15.54
C VAL A 419 -3.69 0.59 15.05
N ARG A 420 -3.97 -0.40 14.19
CA ARG A 420 -2.93 -1.10 13.45
C ARG A 420 -2.41 -0.18 12.34
N ARG A 421 -1.10 0.04 12.32
CA ARG A 421 -0.41 0.67 11.20
C ARG A 421 0.52 -0.35 10.56
N GLY A 422 0.50 -0.38 9.22
CA GLY A 422 1.26 -1.32 8.41
C GLY A 422 2.78 -1.18 8.55
#